data_7aca3de9c4a58d1a934acfd1cee9a16b
#
_entry.id   7aca3de9c4a58d1a934acfd1cee9a16b
#
_cell.length_a   1.000
_cell.length_b   1.000
_cell.length_c   1.000
_cell.angle_alpha   90.00
_cell.angle_beta   90.00
_cell.angle_gamma   90.00
#
_symmetry.space_group_name_H-M   'P 1'
#
loop_
_entity.id
_entity.type
_entity.pdbx_description
1 polymer ?
#
loop_
_entity_poly.entity_id
_entity_poly.type
_entity_poly.pdbx_seq_one_letter_code
_entity_poly.pdbx_strand_id
1 'polypeptide(L)'
;MFEPLWLTLKVAILATMFAGATGIGLGWWMARRRFAGHALVDAFLMMPLVLPPTVLGYYLIVLIGRNGILGRYLDQWFGINLMFTWQGAVLAAALVSLPLIYQAARAAFEDADKRMADAARTLGAGEWEVFLRITLPLATRGVVAGLMLTFARAMGEFGATLMIAGNLPGKTQTLSIAIYDAVHAGNDAQALWLTLLISVVCMVILVTSGRLLQAKH
;
A
#
# COMPACT_ATOMS: atom_id res chain seq x y z
N MET A 1 2.38 -24.88 -6.90
CA MET A 1 1.40 -24.08 -7.65
C MET A 1 0.77 -22.95 -6.82
N PHE A 2 0.44 -23.18 -5.56
CA PHE A 2 -0.20 -22.16 -4.68
C PHE A 2 0.77 -21.24 -3.93
N GLU A 3 2.05 -21.53 -3.92
CA GLU A 3 3.06 -20.71 -3.21
C GLU A 3 3.12 -19.25 -3.69
N PRO A 4 3.15 -18.94 -5.02
CA PRO A 4 3.16 -17.55 -5.47
C PRO A 4 1.88 -16.79 -5.10
N LEU A 5 0.72 -17.46 -5.10
CA LEU A 5 -0.55 -16.85 -4.67
C LEU A 5 -0.54 -16.51 -3.18
N TRP A 6 -0.11 -17.48 -2.35
CA TRP A 6 0.00 -17.25 -0.90
C TRP A 6 0.95 -16.10 -0.58
N LEU A 7 2.11 -16.08 -1.25
CA LEU A 7 3.08 -15.00 -1.06
C LEU A 7 2.51 -13.65 -1.50
N THR A 8 1.80 -13.60 -2.64
CA THR A 8 1.13 -12.38 -3.11
C THR A 8 0.12 -11.87 -2.10
N LEU A 9 -0.74 -12.73 -1.56
CA LEU A 9 -1.72 -12.35 -0.54
C LEU A 9 -1.03 -11.85 0.74
N LYS A 10 -0.01 -12.57 1.21
CA LYS A 10 0.78 -12.17 2.38
C LYS A 10 1.41 -10.79 2.18
N VAL A 11 2.06 -10.58 1.04
CA VAL A 11 2.70 -9.30 0.70
C VAL A 11 1.66 -8.19 0.61
N ALA A 12 0.55 -8.42 -0.10
CA ALA A 12 -0.50 -7.41 -0.27
C ALA A 12 -1.19 -7.04 1.05
N ILE A 13 -1.49 -8.00 1.91
CA ILE A 13 -2.08 -7.74 3.24
C ILE A 13 -1.13 -6.88 4.08
N LEU A 14 0.12 -7.30 4.22
CA LEU A 14 1.10 -6.58 5.03
C LEU A 14 1.40 -5.19 4.44
N ALA A 15 1.56 -5.08 3.12
CA ALA A 15 1.73 -3.80 2.44
C ALA A 15 0.56 -2.86 2.69
N THR A 16 -0.68 -3.37 2.61
CA THR A 16 -1.89 -2.60 2.90
C THR A 16 -1.97 -2.15 4.36
N MET A 17 -1.56 -2.99 5.30
CA MET A 17 -1.50 -2.61 6.72
C MET A 17 -0.52 -1.47 6.95
N PHE A 18 0.70 -1.57 6.40
CA PHE A 18 1.72 -0.51 6.53
C PHE A 18 1.32 0.78 5.80
N ALA A 19 0.91 0.67 4.53
CA ALA A 19 0.44 1.82 3.75
C ALA A 19 -0.83 2.42 4.37
N GLY A 20 -1.73 1.59 4.89
CA GLY A 20 -2.94 2.00 5.57
C GLY A 20 -2.67 2.81 6.82
N ALA A 21 -1.85 2.29 7.74
CA ALA A 21 -1.50 3.00 8.97
C ALA A 21 -0.83 4.35 8.69
N THR A 22 0.15 4.36 7.78
CA THR A 22 0.88 5.59 7.42
C THR A 22 0.02 6.55 6.59
N GLY A 23 -0.70 6.06 5.59
CA GLY A 23 -1.52 6.88 4.69
C GLY A 23 -2.74 7.48 5.38
N ILE A 24 -3.42 6.76 6.29
CA ILE A 24 -4.51 7.30 7.11
C ILE A 24 -3.99 8.40 8.02
N GLY A 25 -2.88 8.16 8.72
CA GLY A 25 -2.27 9.16 9.59
C GLY A 25 -1.84 10.43 8.84
N LEU A 26 -1.16 10.27 7.71
CA LEU A 26 -0.74 11.39 6.85
C LEU A 26 -1.96 12.10 6.23
N GLY A 27 -2.97 11.38 5.76
CA GLY A 27 -4.20 11.94 5.23
C GLY A 27 -4.95 12.79 6.25
N TRP A 28 -5.08 12.28 7.48
CA TRP A 28 -5.68 13.03 8.58
C TRP A 28 -4.88 14.29 8.93
N TRP A 29 -3.57 14.19 9.02
CA TRP A 29 -2.69 15.32 9.32
C TRP A 29 -2.79 16.40 8.24
N MET A 30 -2.73 16.01 6.96
CA MET A 30 -2.81 16.92 5.82
C MET A 30 -4.19 17.56 5.65
N ALA A 31 -5.28 16.84 5.92
CA ALA A 31 -6.65 17.36 5.87
C ALA A 31 -6.91 18.49 6.89
N ARG A 32 -6.17 18.49 8.00
CA ARG A 32 -6.41 19.43 9.11
C ARG A 32 -5.50 20.64 9.13
N ARG A 33 -4.35 20.58 8.46
CA ARG A 33 -3.31 21.62 8.56
C ARG A 33 -3.04 22.26 7.21
N ARG A 34 -3.05 23.58 7.20
CA ARG A 34 -2.56 24.36 6.06
C ARG A 34 -1.28 25.08 6.50
N PHE A 35 -0.18 24.85 5.80
CA PHE A 35 1.14 25.41 6.06
C PHE A 35 1.85 25.74 4.76
N ALA A 36 2.86 26.62 4.81
CA ALA A 36 3.71 26.89 3.68
C ALA A 36 4.42 25.60 3.26
N GLY A 37 4.27 25.18 1.98
CA GLY A 37 4.82 23.91 1.48
C GLY A 37 3.83 22.72 1.48
N HIS A 38 2.56 22.93 1.90
CA HIS A 38 1.54 21.89 1.87
C HIS A 38 1.44 21.18 0.50
N ALA A 39 1.42 21.95 -0.60
CA ALA A 39 1.38 21.39 -1.96
C ALA A 39 2.64 20.58 -2.31
N LEU A 40 3.80 20.95 -1.79
CA LEU A 40 5.04 20.21 -2.04
C LEU A 40 5.04 18.85 -1.31
N VAL A 41 4.59 18.82 -0.06
CA VAL A 41 4.43 17.56 0.70
C VAL A 41 3.40 16.66 0.03
N ASP A 42 2.29 17.23 -0.42
CA ASP A 42 1.25 16.50 -1.15
C ASP A 42 1.80 15.87 -2.44
N ALA A 43 2.49 16.67 -3.25
CA ALA A 43 3.15 16.20 -4.46
C ALA A 43 4.19 15.09 -4.18
N PHE A 44 4.96 15.22 -3.10
CA PHE A 44 5.92 14.20 -2.69
C PHE A 44 5.25 12.88 -2.29
N LEU A 45 4.14 12.94 -1.53
CA LEU A 45 3.38 11.77 -1.14
C LEU A 45 2.67 11.10 -2.32
N MET A 46 2.33 11.87 -3.35
CA MET A 46 1.72 11.35 -4.58
C MET A 46 2.74 10.89 -5.63
N MET A 47 4.02 11.21 -5.45
CA MET A 47 5.11 10.88 -6.41
C MET A 47 5.17 9.37 -6.75
N PRO A 48 5.00 8.43 -5.79
CA PRO A 48 5.04 6.99 -6.11
C PRO A 48 3.94 6.52 -7.09
N LEU A 49 2.85 7.26 -7.24
CA LEU A 49 1.80 6.94 -8.21
C LEU A 49 2.18 7.30 -9.65
N VAL A 50 3.00 8.34 -9.82
CA VAL A 50 3.38 8.91 -11.12
C VAL A 50 4.66 8.28 -11.66
N LEU A 51 5.60 7.98 -10.76
CA LEU A 51 6.88 7.39 -11.15
C LEU A 51 6.71 5.94 -11.63
N PRO A 52 7.47 5.54 -12.68
CA PRO A 52 7.53 4.13 -13.07
C PRO A 52 7.94 3.24 -11.87
N PRO A 53 7.30 2.08 -11.67
CA PRO A 53 7.63 1.18 -10.55
C PRO A 53 9.10 0.76 -10.48
N THR A 54 9.76 0.63 -11.64
CA THR A 54 11.20 0.34 -11.72
C THR A 54 12.06 1.47 -11.15
N VAL A 55 11.67 2.73 -11.37
CA VAL A 55 12.36 3.90 -10.78
C VAL A 55 12.23 3.90 -9.27
N LEU A 56 11.01 3.62 -8.76
CA LEU A 56 10.79 3.46 -7.32
C LEU A 56 11.60 2.31 -6.74
N GLY A 57 11.67 1.19 -7.44
CA GLY A 57 12.52 0.05 -7.06
C GLY A 57 13.99 0.46 -6.95
N TYR A 58 14.49 1.25 -7.90
CA TYR A 58 15.86 1.76 -7.86
C TYR A 58 16.10 2.69 -6.65
N TYR A 59 15.18 3.64 -6.38
CA TYR A 59 15.28 4.48 -5.20
C TYR A 59 15.27 3.66 -3.90
N LEU A 60 14.48 2.62 -3.83
CA LEU A 60 14.49 1.71 -2.69
C LEU A 60 15.82 0.97 -2.57
N ILE A 61 16.43 0.51 -3.67
CA ILE A 61 17.77 -0.10 -3.64
C ILE A 61 18.82 0.88 -3.09
N VAL A 62 18.78 2.14 -3.54
CA VAL A 62 19.70 3.19 -3.05
C VAL A 62 19.48 3.48 -1.56
N LEU A 63 18.23 3.41 -1.08
CA LEU A 63 17.91 3.69 0.32
C LEU A 63 18.18 2.49 1.25
N ILE A 64 17.66 1.31 0.92
CA ILE A 64 17.64 0.14 1.81
C ILE A 64 18.47 -1.04 1.32
N GLY A 65 19.12 -0.92 0.16
CA GLY A 65 20.09 -1.90 -0.31
C GLY A 65 21.25 -2.05 0.69
N ARG A 66 22.00 -3.14 0.61
CA ARG A 66 23.10 -3.45 1.55
C ARG A 66 24.10 -2.30 1.72
N ASN A 67 24.38 -1.57 0.64
CA ASN A 67 25.28 -0.39 0.65
C ASN A 67 24.48 0.92 0.65
N GLY A 68 23.16 0.87 0.82
CA GLY A 68 22.28 2.01 0.81
C GLY A 68 22.37 2.86 2.08
N ILE A 69 21.78 4.07 2.01
CA ILE A 69 21.86 5.05 3.11
C ILE A 69 21.32 4.47 4.42
N LEU A 70 20.15 3.81 4.38
CA LEU A 70 19.53 3.18 5.56
C LEU A 70 19.90 1.71 5.68
N GLY A 71 20.07 1.00 4.55
CA GLY A 71 20.34 -0.44 4.55
C GLY A 71 21.62 -0.80 5.27
N ARG A 72 22.66 0.02 5.12
CA ARG A 72 23.92 -0.17 5.84
C ARG A 72 23.76 -0.14 7.37
N TYR A 73 22.94 0.78 7.90
CA TYR A 73 22.65 0.85 9.33
C TYR A 73 21.77 -0.32 9.80
N LEU A 74 20.80 -0.74 8.99
CA LEU A 74 19.96 -1.90 9.31
C LEU A 74 20.79 -3.20 9.36
N ASP A 75 21.76 -3.36 8.43
CA ASP A 75 22.65 -4.52 8.40
C ASP A 75 23.63 -4.48 9.59
N GLN A 76 24.27 -3.34 9.85
CA GLN A 76 25.29 -3.21 10.91
C GLN A 76 24.73 -3.31 12.34
N TRP A 77 23.52 -2.74 12.60
CA TRP A 77 22.99 -2.64 13.95
C TRP A 77 22.01 -3.76 14.29
N PHE A 78 21.32 -4.28 13.28
CA PHE A 78 20.23 -5.26 13.46
C PHE A 78 20.46 -6.55 12.67
N GLY A 79 21.47 -6.63 11.80
CA GLY A 79 21.69 -7.78 10.92
C GLY A 79 20.55 -7.98 9.90
N ILE A 80 19.77 -6.94 9.60
CA ILE A 80 18.61 -7.02 8.74
C ILE A 80 18.99 -6.60 7.33
N ASN A 81 18.85 -7.55 6.39
CA ASN A 81 18.96 -7.28 4.96
C ASN A 81 17.61 -7.50 4.31
N LEU A 82 17.05 -6.43 3.68
CA LEU A 82 15.75 -6.46 3.03
C LEU A 82 15.82 -6.86 1.55
N MET A 83 17.03 -6.87 0.97
CA MET A 83 17.22 -7.30 -0.42
C MET A 83 17.00 -8.80 -0.56
N PHE A 84 16.35 -9.20 -1.65
CA PHE A 84 16.03 -10.59 -1.96
C PHE A 84 15.20 -11.30 -0.90
N THR A 85 14.32 -10.54 -0.22
CA THR A 85 13.41 -11.05 0.81
C THR A 85 11.97 -10.68 0.51
N TRP A 86 11.01 -11.44 1.05
CA TRP A 86 9.59 -11.11 0.95
C TRP A 86 9.25 -9.82 1.73
N GLN A 87 10.01 -9.47 2.76
CA GLN A 87 9.86 -8.21 3.50
C GLN A 87 10.20 -7.01 2.60
N GLY A 88 11.22 -7.14 1.75
CA GLY A 88 11.53 -6.15 0.72
C GLY A 88 10.38 -5.98 -0.29
N ALA A 89 9.73 -7.09 -0.67
CA ALA A 89 8.53 -7.05 -1.50
C ALA A 89 7.37 -6.29 -0.83
N VAL A 90 7.16 -6.52 0.48
CA VAL A 90 6.15 -5.79 1.27
C VAL A 90 6.43 -4.29 1.27
N LEU A 91 7.67 -3.88 1.48
CA LEU A 91 8.05 -2.47 1.50
C LEU A 91 7.85 -1.81 0.13
N ALA A 92 8.24 -2.50 -0.95
CA ALA A 92 8.02 -2.02 -2.31
C ALA A 92 6.52 -1.84 -2.62
N ALA A 93 5.71 -2.85 -2.35
CA ALA A 93 4.27 -2.81 -2.56
C ALA A 93 3.58 -1.74 -1.70
N ALA A 94 4.02 -1.58 -0.44
CA ALA A 94 3.49 -0.55 0.47
C ALA A 94 3.79 0.87 -0.06
N LEU A 95 5.03 1.14 -0.50
CA LEU A 95 5.42 2.45 -1.01
C LEU A 95 4.63 2.82 -2.28
N VAL A 96 4.51 1.88 -3.22
CA VAL A 96 3.81 2.11 -4.50
C VAL A 96 2.31 2.31 -4.30
N SER A 97 1.71 1.67 -3.31
CA SER A 97 0.27 1.74 -3.04
C SER A 97 -0.13 2.83 -2.02
N LEU A 98 0.84 3.39 -1.27
CA LEU A 98 0.62 4.44 -0.27
C LEU A 98 -0.19 5.64 -0.78
N PRO A 99 0.06 6.22 -1.97
CA PRO A 99 -0.70 7.36 -2.46
C PRO A 99 -2.21 7.14 -2.52
N LEU A 100 -2.65 5.91 -2.80
CA LEU A 100 -4.07 5.59 -2.95
C LEU A 100 -4.82 5.73 -1.62
N ILE A 101 -4.30 5.13 -0.56
CA ILE A 101 -4.92 5.27 0.76
C ILE A 101 -4.73 6.67 1.34
N TYR A 102 -3.58 7.30 1.11
CA TYR A 102 -3.35 8.67 1.53
C TYR A 102 -4.39 9.62 0.93
N GLN A 103 -4.61 9.57 -0.38
CA GLN A 103 -5.56 10.44 -1.08
C GLN A 103 -7.01 10.15 -0.66
N ALA A 104 -7.39 8.87 -0.58
CA ALA A 104 -8.74 8.48 -0.16
C ALA A 104 -9.05 8.88 1.28
N ALA A 105 -8.09 8.65 2.19
CA ALA A 105 -8.23 9.04 3.59
C ALA A 105 -8.30 10.57 3.75
N ARG A 106 -7.42 11.30 3.06
CA ARG A 106 -7.42 12.77 3.08
C ARG A 106 -8.76 13.32 2.61
N ALA A 107 -9.27 12.89 1.46
CA ALA A 107 -10.57 13.32 0.95
C ALA A 107 -11.70 13.00 1.96
N ALA A 108 -11.72 11.78 2.51
CA ALA A 108 -12.72 11.39 3.49
C ALA A 108 -12.67 12.22 4.79
N PHE A 109 -11.48 12.65 5.22
CA PHE A 109 -11.34 13.54 6.38
C PHE A 109 -11.66 15.01 6.07
N GLU A 110 -11.44 15.47 4.83
CA GLU A 110 -11.84 16.81 4.39
C GLU A 110 -13.36 16.95 4.30
N ASP A 111 -14.05 15.87 3.87
CA ASP A 111 -15.51 15.80 3.75
C ASP A 111 -16.22 15.56 5.09
N ALA A 112 -15.52 15.11 6.13
CA ALA A 112 -16.10 14.88 7.45
C ALA A 112 -16.60 16.19 8.09
N ASP A 113 -17.81 16.15 8.68
CA ASP A 113 -18.39 17.34 9.31
C ASP A 113 -17.55 17.85 10.48
N LYS A 114 -16.89 18.98 10.24
CA LYS A 114 -16.03 19.64 11.22
C LYS A 114 -16.79 20.12 12.46
N ARG A 115 -18.10 20.42 12.35
CA ARG A 115 -18.92 20.90 13.44
C ARG A 115 -19.00 19.90 14.58
N MET A 116 -19.11 18.61 14.28
CA MET A 116 -19.11 17.54 15.29
C MET A 116 -17.77 17.47 16.05
N ALA A 117 -16.65 17.59 15.33
CA ALA A 117 -15.33 17.60 15.94
C ALA A 117 -15.12 18.85 16.83
N ASP A 118 -15.59 20.01 16.39
CA ASP A 118 -15.48 21.27 17.14
C ASP A 118 -16.37 21.25 18.38
N ALA A 119 -17.60 20.73 18.30
CA ALA A 119 -18.49 20.54 19.45
C ALA A 119 -17.86 19.63 20.52
N ALA A 120 -17.22 18.53 20.11
CA ALA A 120 -16.54 17.66 21.08
C ALA A 120 -15.35 18.34 21.77
N ARG A 121 -14.59 19.17 21.04
CA ARG A 121 -13.48 19.96 21.62
C ARG A 121 -14.01 20.97 22.66
N THR A 122 -15.14 21.62 22.41
CA THR A 122 -15.75 22.55 23.39
C THR A 122 -16.22 21.84 24.65
N LEU A 123 -16.51 20.54 24.55
CA LEU A 123 -16.84 19.66 25.69
C LEU A 123 -15.61 19.08 26.40
N GLY A 124 -14.39 19.48 25.99
CA GLY A 124 -13.15 19.06 26.63
C GLY A 124 -12.53 17.77 26.08
N ALA A 125 -13.05 17.20 24.97
CA ALA A 125 -12.47 16.02 24.37
C ALA A 125 -11.08 16.32 23.76
N GLY A 126 -10.10 15.45 24.05
CA GLY A 126 -8.76 15.54 23.50
C GLY A 126 -8.73 15.21 22.00
N GLU A 127 -7.71 15.68 21.29
CA GLU A 127 -7.57 15.51 19.82
C GLU A 127 -7.59 14.02 19.39
N TRP A 128 -7.00 13.14 20.17
CA TRP A 128 -7.00 11.71 19.91
C TRP A 128 -8.39 11.06 20.09
N GLU A 129 -9.14 11.54 21.08
CA GLU A 129 -10.52 11.10 21.32
C GLU A 129 -11.44 11.58 20.20
N VAL A 130 -11.33 12.84 19.78
CA VAL A 130 -12.04 13.39 18.62
C VAL A 130 -11.72 12.61 17.36
N PHE A 131 -10.45 12.24 17.14
CA PHE A 131 -10.05 11.42 15.98
C PHE A 131 -10.74 10.06 16.01
N LEU A 132 -10.58 9.29 17.08
CA LEU A 132 -11.07 7.92 17.15
C LEU A 132 -12.59 7.79 17.23
N ARG A 133 -13.26 8.70 17.95
CA ARG A 133 -14.69 8.59 18.21
C ARG A 133 -15.59 9.36 17.25
N ILE A 134 -15.03 10.34 16.53
CA ILE A 134 -15.81 11.21 15.65
C ILE A 134 -15.28 11.21 14.24
N THR A 135 -14.04 11.66 14.02
CA THR A 135 -13.52 11.91 12.68
C THR A 135 -13.33 10.61 11.90
N LEU A 136 -12.71 9.60 12.49
CA LEU A 136 -12.46 8.31 11.86
C LEU A 136 -13.76 7.53 11.55
N PRO A 137 -14.75 7.44 12.44
CA PRO A 137 -16.04 6.84 12.14
C PRO A 137 -16.79 7.53 10.98
N LEU A 138 -16.77 8.85 10.91
CA LEU A 138 -17.36 9.62 9.82
C LEU A 138 -16.65 9.36 8.48
N ALA A 139 -15.33 9.23 8.49
CA ALA A 139 -14.50 8.97 7.32
C ALA A 139 -14.41 7.49 6.92
N THR A 140 -15.00 6.57 7.72
CA THR A 140 -14.77 5.11 7.59
C THR A 140 -15.03 4.58 6.19
N ARG A 141 -16.09 5.04 5.51
CA ARG A 141 -16.43 4.58 4.15
C ARG A 141 -15.31 4.88 3.15
N GLY A 142 -14.83 6.12 3.13
CA GLY A 142 -13.75 6.54 2.24
C GLY A 142 -12.42 5.86 2.58
N VAL A 143 -12.11 5.72 3.88
CA VAL A 143 -10.92 5.02 4.34
C VAL A 143 -10.95 3.54 3.94
N VAL A 144 -12.07 2.83 4.14
CA VAL A 144 -12.22 1.43 3.74
C VAL A 144 -12.11 1.28 2.23
N ALA A 145 -12.75 2.15 1.45
CA ALA A 145 -12.61 2.16 -0.01
C ALA A 145 -11.15 2.35 -0.43
N GLY A 146 -10.44 3.28 0.21
CA GLY A 146 -9.01 3.51 -0.01
C GLY A 146 -8.15 2.30 0.31
N LEU A 147 -8.41 1.61 1.43
CA LEU A 147 -7.71 0.38 1.81
C LEU A 147 -7.91 -0.74 0.79
N MET A 148 -9.12 -0.87 0.25
CA MET A 148 -9.43 -1.88 -0.77
C MET A 148 -8.69 -1.60 -2.09
N LEU A 149 -8.64 -0.34 -2.53
CA LEU A 149 -7.87 0.05 -3.69
C LEU A 149 -6.36 -0.17 -3.48
N THR A 150 -5.87 0.15 -2.30
CA THR A 150 -4.48 -0.07 -1.90
C THR A 150 -4.12 -1.55 -1.93
N PHE A 151 -4.99 -2.41 -1.42
CA PHE A 151 -4.81 -3.86 -1.45
C PHE A 151 -4.80 -4.40 -2.89
N ALA A 152 -5.77 -4.00 -3.72
CA ALA A 152 -5.81 -4.39 -5.12
C ALA A 152 -4.55 -3.95 -5.88
N ARG A 153 -4.07 -2.73 -5.62
CA ARG A 153 -2.83 -2.20 -6.20
C ARG A 153 -1.60 -2.98 -5.73
N ALA A 154 -1.53 -3.31 -4.44
CA ALA A 154 -0.42 -4.06 -3.86
C ALA A 154 -0.36 -5.51 -4.39
N MET A 155 -1.51 -6.15 -4.65
CA MET A 155 -1.56 -7.48 -5.27
C MET A 155 -0.97 -7.53 -6.68
N GLY A 156 -1.16 -6.46 -7.46
CA GLY A 156 -0.64 -6.34 -8.82
C GLY A 156 0.77 -5.76 -8.90
N GLU A 157 1.47 -5.56 -7.76
CA GLU A 157 2.81 -4.98 -7.84
C GLU A 157 3.81 -5.95 -8.43
N PHE A 158 4.63 -5.45 -9.36
CA PHE A 158 5.59 -6.23 -10.11
C PHE A 158 6.97 -5.55 -10.15
N GLY A 159 7.04 -4.35 -10.72
CA GLY A 159 8.31 -3.73 -11.10
C GLY A 159 9.22 -3.40 -9.92
N ALA A 160 8.68 -2.72 -8.90
CA ALA A 160 9.46 -2.38 -7.70
C ALA A 160 9.78 -3.65 -6.88
N THR A 161 8.84 -4.60 -6.82
CA THR A 161 9.04 -5.89 -6.14
C THR A 161 10.15 -6.69 -6.82
N LEU A 162 10.16 -6.80 -8.14
CA LEU A 162 11.20 -7.52 -8.88
C LEU A 162 12.58 -6.91 -8.65
N MET A 163 12.68 -5.58 -8.60
CA MET A 163 13.95 -4.87 -8.37
C MET A 163 14.53 -5.16 -6.98
N ILE A 164 13.70 -5.25 -5.94
CA ILE A 164 14.17 -5.43 -4.55
C ILE A 164 14.22 -6.88 -4.12
N ALA A 165 13.16 -7.62 -4.39
CA ALA A 165 13.01 -8.99 -3.91
C ALA A 165 13.53 -10.02 -4.90
N GLY A 166 13.71 -9.64 -6.16
CA GLY A 166 14.14 -10.54 -7.22
C GLY A 166 13.07 -11.59 -7.58
N ASN A 167 13.50 -12.61 -8.32
CA ASN A 167 12.68 -13.76 -8.71
C ASN A 167 13.27 -15.04 -8.11
N LEU A 168 12.93 -15.34 -6.85
CA LEU A 168 13.37 -16.55 -6.14
C LEU A 168 12.16 -17.46 -5.90
N PRO A 169 11.98 -18.54 -6.69
CA PRO A 169 10.88 -19.49 -6.50
C PRO A 169 10.81 -20.01 -5.05
N GLY A 170 9.60 -20.04 -4.49
CA GLY A 170 9.38 -20.45 -3.10
C GLY A 170 9.77 -19.43 -2.01
N LYS A 171 10.41 -18.30 -2.37
CA LYS A 171 10.87 -17.28 -1.40
C LYS A 171 10.30 -15.89 -1.67
N THR A 172 10.47 -15.38 -2.90
CA THR A 172 10.08 -13.99 -3.24
C THR A 172 9.25 -13.89 -4.51
N GLN A 173 9.03 -15.00 -5.22
CA GLN A 173 8.27 -15.02 -6.45
C GLN A 173 6.77 -14.81 -6.17
N THR A 174 6.30 -13.58 -6.36
CA THR A 174 4.87 -13.24 -6.35
C THR A 174 4.18 -13.76 -7.61
N LEU A 175 2.85 -13.72 -7.64
CA LEU A 175 2.06 -14.21 -8.79
C LEU A 175 2.38 -13.42 -10.07
N SER A 176 2.54 -12.09 -9.96
CA SER A 176 2.93 -11.23 -11.09
C SER A 176 4.32 -11.60 -11.63
N ILE A 177 5.28 -11.90 -10.74
CA ILE A 177 6.63 -12.36 -11.12
C ILE A 177 6.56 -13.76 -11.72
N ALA A 178 5.73 -14.67 -11.19
CA ALA A 178 5.57 -16.01 -11.73
C ALA A 178 4.96 -16.01 -13.14
N ILE A 179 4.00 -15.11 -13.41
CA ILE A 179 3.44 -14.90 -14.75
C ILE A 179 4.54 -14.44 -15.72
N TYR A 180 5.30 -13.42 -15.31
CA TYR A 180 6.41 -12.90 -16.10
C TYR A 180 7.43 -13.99 -16.43
N ASP A 181 7.80 -14.79 -15.45
CA ASP A 181 8.75 -15.90 -15.59
C ASP A 181 8.23 -16.96 -16.56
N ALA A 182 6.96 -17.37 -16.44
CA ALA A 182 6.32 -18.35 -17.32
C ALA A 182 6.29 -17.88 -18.79
N VAL A 183 5.99 -16.59 -19.03
CA VAL A 183 6.01 -15.98 -20.38
C VAL A 183 7.42 -16.02 -20.96
N HIS A 184 8.44 -15.65 -20.19
CA HIS A 184 9.83 -15.66 -20.68
C HIS A 184 10.40 -17.07 -20.90
N ALA A 185 9.89 -18.05 -20.15
CA ALA A 185 10.20 -19.46 -20.34
C ALA A 185 9.46 -20.10 -21.53
N GLY A 186 8.57 -19.36 -22.23
CA GLY A 186 7.75 -19.88 -23.33
C GLY A 186 6.66 -20.86 -22.86
N ASN A 187 6.29 -20.83 -21.57
CA ASN A 187 5.24 -21.69 -21.01
C ASN A 187 3.90 -20.95 -20.99
N ASP A 188 3.31 -20.78 -22.16
CA ASP A 188 2.06 -20.03 -22.36
C ASP A 188 0.89 -20.61 -21.59
N ALA A 189 0.83 -21.94 -21.45
CA ALA A 189 -0.24 -22.61 -20.68
C ALA A 189 -0.19 -22.24 -19.20
N GLN A 190 0.99 -22.22 -18.59
CA GLN A 190 1.18 -21.81 -17.21
C GLN A 190 0.91 -20.31 -17.02
N ALA A 191 1.41 -19.47 -17.94
CA ALA A 191 1.18 -18.04 -17.90
C ALA A 191 -0.32 -17.71 -17.96
N LEU A 192 -1.06 -18.35 -18.87
CA LEU A 192 -2.51 -18.16 -18.99
C LEU A 192 -3.24 -18.59 -17.73
N TRP A 193 -2.91 -19.75 -17.15
CA TRP A 193 -3.53 -20.24 -15.95
C TRP A 193 -3.32 -19.32 -14.74
N LEU A 194 -2.08 -18.84 -14.53
CA LEU A 194 -1.76 -17.92 -13.45
C LEU A 194 -2.45 -16.55 -13.64
N THR A 195 -2.56 -16.09 -14.89
CA THR A 195 -3.26 -14.85 -15.22
C THR A 195 -4.76 -14.94 -14.96
N LEU A 196 -5.39 -16.05 -15.32
CA LEU A 196 -6.81 -16.28 -14.99
C LEU A 196 -7.01 -16.36 -13.47
N LEU A 197 -6.12 -17.02 -12.77
CA LEU A 197 -6.17 -17.13 -11.30
C LEU A 197 -6.14 -15.75 -10.63
N ILE A 198 -5.18 -14.89 -10.96
CA ILE A 198 -5.11 -13.54 -10.37
C ILE A 198 -6.31 -12.68 -10.75
N SER A 199 -6.79 -12.80 -11.99
CA SER A 199 -7.96 -12.04 -12.46
C SER A 199 -9.22 -12.41 -11.68
N VAL A 200 -9.45 -13.71 -11.45
CA VAL A 200 -10.58 -14.18 -10.64
C VAL A 200 -10.46 -13.70 -9.20
N VAL A 201 -9.28 -13.82 -8.59
CA VAL A 201 -9.05 -13.35 -7.21
C VAL A 201 -9.30 -11.84 -7.10
N CYS A 202 -8.76 -11.04 -8.01
CA CYS A 202 -9.00 -9.59 -8.04
C CYS A 202 -10.49 -9.26 -8.22
N MET A 203 -11.18 -9.95 -9.13
CA MET A 203 -12.61 -9.74 -9.36
C MET A 203 -13.44 -10.06 -8.11
N VAL A 204 -13.17 -11.18 -7.45
CA VAL A 204 -13.84 -11.56 -6.18
C VAL A 204 -13.62 -10.49 -5.11
N ILE A 205 -12.40 -10.00 -4.96
CA ILE A 205 -12.06 -8.94 -4.00
C ILE A 205 -12.82 -7.66 -4.32
N LEU A 206 -12.83 -7.20 -5.57
CA LEU A 206 -13.53 -5.98 -5.97
C LEU A 206 -15.04 -6.08 -5.78
N VAL A 207 -15.66 -7.21 -6.14
CA VAL A 207 -17.11 -7.42 -5.97
C VAL A 207 -17.49 -7.49 -4.50
N THR A 208 -16.75 -8.23 -3.67
CA THR A 208 -17.01 -8.32 -2.23
C THR A 208 -16.82 -6.98 -1.54
N SER A 209 -15.81 -6.23 -1.92
CA SER A 209 -15.52 -4.87 -1.46
C SER A 209 -16.66 -3.91 -1.77
N GLY A 210 -17.14 -3.92 -3.02
CA GLY A 210 -18.26 -3.07 -3.44
C GLY A 210 -19.55 -3.37 -2.66
N ARG A 211 -19.86 -4.65 -2.42
CA ARG A 211 -21.03 -5.06 -1.64
C ARG A 211 -20.95 -4.63 -0.16
N LEU A 212 -19.78 -4.75 0.46
CA LEU A 212 -19.58 -4.32 1.85
C LEU A 212 -19.76 -2.81 2.03
N LEU A 213 -19.40 -2.01 1.03
CA LEU A 213 -19.61 -0.55 1.04
C LEU A 213 -21.08 -0.18 0.83
N GLN A 214 -21.84 -0.97 0.05
CA GLN A 214 -23.27 -0.73 -0.24
C GLN A 214 -24.20 -1.25 0.87
N ALA A 215 -23.87 -2.33 1.56
CA ALA A 215 -24.72 -3.00 2.56
C ALA A 215 -25.02 -2.17 3.83
N LYS A 216 -24.56 -0.93 3.95
CA LYS A 216 -24.81 -0.01 5.08
C LYS A 216 -25.75 1.17 4.72
N HIS A 217 -26.60 0.96 3.70
CA HIS A 217 -27.73 1.86 3.41
C HIS A 217 -29.02 1.37 3.97
#